data_736e532e614eccaad6ea881e1f5ffded
#
_entry.id   736e532e614eccaad6ea881e1f5ffded
#
_cell.length_a   1.000
_cell.length_b   1.000
_cell.length_c   1.000
_cell.angle_alpha   90.00
_cell.angle_beta   90.00
_cell.angle_gamma   90.00
#
_symmetry.space_group_name_H-M   'P 1'
#
loop_
_entity.id
_entity.type
_entity.pdbx_description
1 polymer ?
#
loop_
_entity_poly.entity_id
_entity_poly.type
_entity_poly.pdbx_seq_one_letter_code
_entity_poly.pdbx_strand_id
1 'polypeptide(L)'
;MIPFKNTPWGKPIIAQEIAPGVWVVATASHGGFYLNTDALARIPDAHQAYAARWSHGHGPNWFEEDVAACAVIVAFPELIVACPELFDAESVEDARAIVRCYIDREISQ
;
A
#
# COMPACT_ATOMS: atom_id res chain seq x y z
N MET A 1 -18.93 -0.64 -5.35
CA MET A 1 -18.65 0.74 -5.82
C MET A 1 -17.22 1.15 -5.45
N ILE A 2 -16.47 1.67 -6.41
CA ILE A 2 -15.12 2.14 -6.18
C ILE A 2 -15.18 3.44 -5.36
N PRO A 3 -14.44 3.56 -4.24
CA PRO A 3 -14.53 4.73 -3.36
C PRO A 3 -13.77 5.96 -3.88
N PHE A 4 -13.21 5.89 -5.08
CA PHE A 4 -12.41 6.97 -5.66
C PHE A 4 -12.63 7.02 -7.17
N LYS A 5 -12.49 8.23 -7.75
CA LYS A 5 -12.63 8.44 -9.21
C LYS A 5 -11.27 8.47 -9.89
N ASN A 6 -10.24 8.86 -9.16
CA ASN A 6 -8.90 9.04 -9.69
C ASN A 6 -7.88 8.59 -8.65
N THR A 7 -6.66 8.35 -9.09
CA THR A 7 -5.59 7.87 -8.23
C THR A 7 -4.35 8.75 -8.39
N PRO A 8 -3.35 8.65 -7.49
CA PRO A 8 -2.09 9.36 -7.66
C PRO A 8 -1.38 9.02 -8.97
N TRP A 9 -1.69 7.85 -9.54
CA TRP A 9 -1.01 7.32 -10.72
C TRP A 9 -1.83 7.43 -12.00
N GLY A 10 -2.99 8.07 -11.92
CA GLY A 10 -3.86 8.28 -13.06
C GLY A 10 -5.20 7.58 -12.93
N LYS A 11 -5.89 7.41 -14.05
CA LYS A 11 -7.20 6.78 -14.09
C LYS A 11 -7.08 5.28 -13.81
N PRO A 12 -7.86 4.72 -12.87
CA PRO A 12 -7.78 3.30 -12.56
C PRO A 12 -8.32 2.44 -13.69
N ILE A 13 -7.56 1.41 -14.05
CA ILE A 13 -7.97 0.37 -14.99
C ILE A 13 -8.53 -0.82 -14.19
N ILE A 14 -7.88 -1.13 -13.07
CA ILE A 14 -8.30 -2.19 -12.15
C ILE A 14 -8.44 -1.58 -10.76
N ALA A 15 -9.54 -1.89 -10.09
CA ALA A 15 -9.73 -1.55 -8.67
C ALA A 15 -10.57 -2.64 -8.05
N GLN A 16 -9.99 -3.39 -7.12
CA GLN A 16 -10.64 -4.55 -6.50
C GLN A 16 -10.40 -4.55 -5.01
N GLU A 17 -11.47 -4.65 -4.23
CA GLU A 17 -11.37 -4.80 -2.77
C GLU A 17 -10.95 -6.23 -2.45
N ILE A 18 -9.81 -6.37 -1.79
CA ILE A 18 -9.23 -7.70 -1.48
C ILE A 18 -9.33 -8.04 0.00
N ALA A 19 -9.65 -7.08 0.83
CA ALA A 19 -9.95 -7.24 2.25
C ALA A 19 -10.78 -6.03 2.66
N PRO A 20 -11.49 -6.07 3.79
CA PRO A 20 -12.32 -4.92 4.19
C PRO A 20 -11.53 -3.60 4.20
N GLY A 21 -11.89 -2.71 3.30
CA GLY A 21 -11.25 -1.39 3.19
C GLY A 21 -9.90 -1.37 2.50
N VAL A 22 -9.42 -2.50 1.96
CA VAL A 22 -8.14 -2.60 1.27
C VAL A 22 -8.40 -2.91 -0.20
N TRP A 23 -7.99 -1.98 -1.07
CA TRP A 23 -8.20 -2.10 -2.51
C TRP A 23 -6.88 -2.23 -3.24
N VAL A 24 -6.79 -3.16 -4.16
CA VAL A 24 -5.72 -3.22 -5.16
C VAL A 24 -6.13 -2.31 -6.31
N VAL A 25 -5.20 -1.48 -6.76
CA VAL A 25 -5.46 -0.50 -7.83
C VAL A 25 -4.32 -0.57 -8.84
N ALA A 26 -4.68 -0.58 -10.11
CA ALA A 26 -3.69 -0.50 -11.20
C ALA A 26 -4.12 0.53 -12.22
N THR A 27 -3.15 1.25 -12.75
CA THR A 27 -3.32 2.22 -13.83
C THR A 27 -2.41 1.84 -15.00
N ALA A 28 -2.41 2.63 -16.05
CA ALA A 28 -1.54 2.37 -17.21
C ALA A 28 -0.05 2.43 -16.87
N SER A 29 0.35 3.22 -15.87
CA SER A 29 1.75 3.43 -15.54
C SER A 29 2.19 2.75 -14.25
N HIS A 30 1.35 2.74 -13.21
CA HIS A 30 1.70 2.26 -11.89
C HIS A 30 0.52 1.60 -11.21
N GLY A 31 0.77 0.97 -10.08
CA GLY A 31 -0.25 0.38 -9.25
C GLY A 31 0.09 0.52 -7.77
N GLY A 32 -0.78 -0.03 -6.94
CA GLY A 32 -0.59 0.02 -5.49
C GLY A 32 -1.87 -0.33 -4.76
N PHE A 33 -1.99 0.19 -3.54
CA PHE A 33 -3.13 -0.06 -2.68
C PHE A 33 -3.80 1.24 -2.26
N TYR A 34 -5.12 1.18 -2.14
CA TYR A 34 -5.91 2.20 -1.46
C TYR A 34 -6.50 1.58 -0.19
N LEU A 35 -6.32 2.26 0.94
CA LEU A 35 -6.88 1.85 2.22
C LEU A 35 -7.87 2.91 2.69
N ASN A 36 -9.09 2.48 3.10
CA ASN A 36 -10.03 3.41 3.69
C ASN A 36 -9.58 3.77 5.12
N THR A 37 -10.33 4.65 5.78
CA THR A 37 -9.95 5.15 7.11
C THR A 37 -9.78 4.03 8.13
N ASP A 38 -10.68 3.05 8.14
CA ASP A 38 -10.61 1.96 9.10
C ASP A 38 -9.41 1.05 8.85
N ALA A 39 -9.15 0.71 7.59
CA ALA A 39 -7.99 -0.10 7.25
C ALA A 39 -6.69 0.64 7.54
N LEU A 40 -6.66 1.94 7.23
CA LEU A 40 -5.50 2.79 7.44
C LEU A 40 -5.09 2.85 8.92
N ALA A 41 -6.05 2.72 9.83
CA ALA A 41 -5.77 2.74 11.27
C ALA A 41 -4.83 1.61 11.71
N ARG A 42 -4.69 0.54 10.93
CA ARG A 42 -3.74 -0.54 11.22
C ARG A 42 -2.31 -0.23 10.79
N ILE A 43 -2.11 0.83 10.00
CA ILE A 43 -0.79 1.21 9.52
C ILE A 43 -0.15 2.17 10.51
N PRO A 44 1.09 1.94 10.99
CA PRO A 44 1.79 2.90 11.85
C PRO A 44 1.88 4.28 11.19
N ASP A 45 1.76 5.34 11.99
CA ASP A 45 1.76 6.72 11.49
C ASP A 45 2.99 7.04 10.63
N ALA A 46 4.16 6.53 11.03
CA ALA A 46 5.40 6.73 10.29
C ALA A 46 5.34 6.10 8.89
N HIS A 47 4.71 4.94 8.78
CA HIS A 47 4.56 4.25 7.49
C HIS A 47 3.54 4.98 6.61
N GLN A 48 2.48 5.53 7.20
CA GLN A 48 1.53 6.37 6.47
C GLN A 48 2.22 7.61 5.91
N ALA A 49 3.05 8.26 6.72
CA ALA A 49 3.78 9.46 6.30
C ALA A 49 4.74 9.17 5.15
N TYR A 50 5.40 8.02 5.19
CA TYR A 50 6.27 7.62 4.09
C TYR A 50 5.46 7.44 2.80
N ALA A 51 4.36 6.71 2.86
CA ALA A 51 3.52 6.46 1.68
C ALA A 51 2.97 7.76 1.09
N ALA A 52 2.62 8.71 1.94
CA ALA A 52 2.06 9.99 1.51
C ALA A 52 3.01 10.79 0.62
N ARG A 53 4.33 10.61 0.76
CA ARG A 53 5.32 11.28 -0.09
C ARG A 53 5.15 10.91 -1.56
N TRP A 54 4.66 9.72 -1.83
CA TRP A 54 4.56 9.17 -3.18
C TRP A 54 3.15 9.24 -3.74
N SER A 55 2.23 9.85 -3.00
CA SER A 55 0.82 9.92 -3.39
C SER A 55 0.47 11.17 -4.19
N HIS A 56 1.45 12.00 -4.52
CA HIS A 56 1.25 13.21 -5.33
C HIS A 56 0.13 14.11 -4.79
N GLY A 57 0.04 14.25 -3.47
CA GLY A 57 -0.96 15.10 -2.83
C GLY A 57 -2.34 14.48 -2.65
N HIS A 58 -2.51 13.20 -2.97
CA HIS A 58 -3.79 12.49 -2.81
C HIS A 58 -4.05 11.99 -1.38
N GLY A 59 -3.12 12.23 -0.46
CA GLY A 59 -3.32 11.89 0.94
C GLY A 59 -2.68 10.57 1.35
N PRO A 60 -2.88 10.18 2.63
CA PRO A 60 -2.16 9.03 3.21
C PRO A 60 -2.78 7.67 2.90
N ASN A 61 -3.87 7.61 2.14
CA ASN A 61 -4.60 6.37 1.86
C ASN A 61 -3.96 5.51 0.77
N TRP A 62 -2.96 6.06 0.06
CA TRP A 62 -2.40 5.44 -1.14
C TRP A 62 -1.00 4.91 -0.87
N PHE A 63 -0.80 3.63 -1.20
CA PHE A 63 0.47 2.92 -0.99
C PHE A 63 0.93 2.40 -2.33
N GLU A 64 1.91 3.09 -2.91
CA GLU A 64 2.50 2.72 -4.18
C GLU A 64 3.06 1.29 -4.13
N GLU A 65 3.01 0.58 -5.25
CA GLU A 65 3.67 -0.71 -5.38
C GLU A 65 5.15 -0.56 -5.04
N ASP A 66 5.88 -1.57 -4.81
CA ASP A 66 7.25 -1.58 -4.33
C ASP A 66 7.33 -1.37 -2.81
N VAL A 67 8.02 -0.31 -2.35
CA VAL A 67 8.33 -0.16 -0.93
C VAL A 67 7.11 0.15 -0.07
N ALA A 68 6.28 1.09 -0.47
CA ALA A 68 5.11 1.48 0.33
C ALA A 68 4.12 0.31 0.48
N ALA A 69 3.96 -0.50 -0.55
CA ALA A 69 3.10 -1.69 -0.50
C ALA A 69 3.55 -2.67 0.57
N CYS A 70 4.84 -2.74 0.87
CA CYS A 70 5.35 -3.62 1.92
C CYS A 70 4.83 -3.23 3.30
N ALA A 71 4.57 -1.93 3.55
CA ALA A 71 3.95 -1.51 4.80
C ALA A 71 2.53 -2.07 4.95
N VAL A 72 1.80 -2.19 3.82
CA VAL A 72 0.47 -2.81 3.82
C VAL A 72 0.58 -4.29 4.18
N ILE A 73 1.55 -4.99 3.61
CA ILE A 73 1.76 -6.43 3.88
C ILE A 73 2.10 -6.67 5.35
N VAL A 74 2.93 -5.82 5.94
CA VAL A 74 3.32 -5.95 7.35
C VAL A 74 2.10 -5.75 8.26
N ALA A 75 1.23 -4.80 7.94
CA ALA A 75 0.02 -4.53 8.73
C ALA A 75 -1.09 -5.55 8.47
N PHE A 76 -1.12 -6.16 7.27
CA PHE A 76 -2.13 -7.13 6.86
C PHE A 76 -1.45 -8.39 6.31
N PRO A 77 -0.73 -9.14 7.17
CA PRO A 77 0.07 -10.28 6.70
C PRO A 77 -0.76 -11.38 6.03
N GLU A 78 -2.04 -11.44 6.33
CA GLU A 78 -2.97 -12.38 5.71
C GLU A 78 -3.12 -12.18 4.20
N LEU A 79 -2.79 -11.01 3.67
CA LEU A 79 -2.94 -10.72 2.24
C LEU A 79 -1.98 -11.52 1.37
N ILE A 80 -0.77 -11.79 1.86
CA ILE A 80 0.21 -12.59 1.10
C ILE A 80 -0.32 -14.01 0.88
N VAL A 81 -1.01 -14.57 1.86
CA VAL A 81 -1.58 -15.91 1.76
C VAL A 81 -2.81 -15.91 0.86
N ALA A 82 -3.65 -14.87 0.97
CA ALA A 82 -4.89 -14.77 0.20
C ALA A 82 -4.66 -14.42 -1.27
N CYS A 83 -3.68 -13.55 -1.54
CA CYS A 83 -3.44 -13.00 -2.88
C CYS A 83 -1.94 -12.93 -3.19
N PRO A 84 -1.22 -14.06 -3.18
CA PRO A 84 0.25 -14.04 -3.34
C PRO A 84 0.71 -13.45 -4.67
N GLU A 85 -0.11 -13.56 -5.70
CA GLU A 85 0.26 -13.06 -7.03
C GLU A 85 0.27 -11.54 -7.14
N LEU A 86 -0.25 -10.84 -6.14
CA LEU A 86 -0.32 -9.38 -6.17
C LEU A 86 0.89 -8.71 -5.48
N PHE A 87 1.79 -9.49 -4.91
CA PHE A 87 2.88 -8.96 -4.12
C PHE A 87 4.23 -9.44 -4.61
N ASP A 88 5.19 -8.52 -4.70
CA ASP A 88 6.57 -8.84 -5.04
C ASP A 88 7.30 -9.52 -3.89
N ALA A 89 6.91 -9.22 -2.66
CA ALA A 89 7.49 -9.86 -1.49
C ALA A 89 6.96 -11.28 -1.38
N GLU A 90 7.86 -12.25 -1.26
CA GLU A 90 7.50 -13.67 -1.17
C GLU A 90 6.93 -14.05 0.19
N SER A 91 7.23 -13.25 1.21
CA SER A 91 6.80 -13.52 2.58
C SER A 91 6.62 -12.22 3.36
N VAL A 92 5.94 -12.34 4.51
CA VAL A 92 5.84 -11.23 5.45
C VAL A 92 7.22 -10.80 5.94
N GLU A 93 8.15 -11.74 6.09
CA GLU A 93 9.50 -11.44 6.53
C GLU A 93 10.29 -10.63 5.51
N ASP A 94 10.11 -10.91 4.23
CA ASP A 94 10.68 -10.10 3.16
C ASP A 94 10.13 -8.68 3.22
N ALA A 95 8.81 -8.54 3.39
CA ALA A 95 8.17 -7.24 3.50
C ALA A 95 8.68 -6.46 4.72
N ARG A 96 8.85 -7.13 5.87
CA ARG A 96 9.41 -6.51 7.07
C ARG A 96 10.83 -6.02 6.86
N ALA A 97 11.65 -6.80 6.16
CA ALA A 97 13.02 -6.41 5.84
C ALA A 97 13.04 -5.16 4.96
N ILE A 98 12.18 -5.10 3.98
CA ILE A 98 12.07 -3.94 3.09
C ILE A 98 11.61 -2.70 3.86
N VAL A 99 10.59 -2.83 4.69
CA VAL A 99 10.10 -1.73 5.53
C VAL A 99 11.21 -1.21 6.43
N ARG A 100 11.95 -2.12 7.07
CA ARG A 100 13.05 -1.76 7.96
C ARG A 100 14.15 -1.00 7.23
N CYS A 101 14.52 -1.47 6.04
CA CYS A 101 15.61 -0.88 5.29
C CYS A 101 15.25 0.44 4.61
N TYR A 102 14.03 0.57 4.12
CA TYR A 102 13.66 1.69 3.27
C TYR A 102 12.72 2.70 3.94
N ILE A 103 11.93 2.28 4.90
CA ILE A 103 10.99 3.18 5.58
C ILE A 103 11.51 3.55 6.96
N ASP A 104 11.71 2.58 7.83
CA ASP A 104 12.09 2.84 9.22
C ASP A 104 13.46 3.50 9.33
N ARG A 105 14.39 3.09 8.50
CA ARG A 105 15.74 3.65 8.47
C ARG A 105 15.71 5.12 8.05
N GLU A 106 14.92 5.45 7.04
CA GLU A 106 14.79 6.83 6.56
C GLU A 106 14.17 7.73 7.62
N ILE A 107 13.15 7.22 8.30
CA ILE A 107 12.45 7.97 9.35
C ILE A 107 13.34 8.22 10.57
N SER A 108 14.26 7.29 10.87
CA SER A 108 15.15 7.39 12.03
C SER A 108 16.28 8.41 11.86
N GLN A 109 16.45 8.95 10.68
CA GLN A 109 17.53 9.92 10.42
C GLN A 109 17.13 11.37 10.74
#